data_3df3260e1cbc79bc8b7da43810a989fb
#
_entry.id   3df3260e1cbc79bc8b7da43810a989fb
#
_cell.length_a   1.000
_cell.length_b   1.000
_cell.length_c   1.000
_cell.angle_alpha   90.00
_cell.angle_beta   90.00
_cell.angle_gamma   90.00
#
_symmetry.space_group_name_H-M   'P 1'
#
loop_
_entity.id
_entity.type
_entity.pdbx_description
1 polymer ?
#
loop_
_entity_poly.entity_id
_entity_poly.type
_entity_poly.pdbx_seq_one_letter_code
_entity_poly.pdbx_strand_id
1 'polypeptide(L)'
;MRGFSAEITPVILTRDEEPNIGRTLAQLAWAAEIIVVDSVSTDATASIARAVPNVRFIQRELDDLASQWTYAISQAKTQWVLTLDADYFLPEAFAREIAALQPPPDVAGYQASFLYAIDGRPLRATLYTPRAVLLRRTAASFYMDGHTQRVRVDGRVLPLNERLVHDDRKPFRRFVERQRRYMRDEAAKIRRGQGLNFPGRLRKLRVVAPFAVVFQTLVMQRLIFDGRAGLRYAWERFVAEIILSRELFRS
;
A
#
# COMPACT_ATOMS: atom_id res chain seq x y z
N MET A 1 15.19 -20.08 -14.46
CA MET A 1 15.48 -18.79 -15.11
C MET A 1 16.10 -17.84 -14.09
N ARG A 2 17.42 -17.59 -14.15
CA ARG A 2 18.08 -16.58 -13.31
C ARG A 2 18.09 -15.26 -14.09
N GLY A 3 16.92 -14.65 -14.24
CA GLY A 3 16.79 -13.30 -14.76
C GLY A 3 16.97 -12.26 -13.66
N PHE A 4 16.63 -11.01 -13.93
CA PHE A 4 16.73 -9.89 -12.99
C PHE A 4 16.03 -10.15 -11.64
N SER A 5 15.04 -11.04 -11.59
CA SER A 5 14.38 -11.47 -10.34
C SER A 5 15.35 -12.02 -9.27
N ALA A 6 16.50 -12.58 -9.68
CA ALA A 6 17.52 -13.06 -8.72
C ALA A 6 18.24 -11.90 -7.97
N GLU A 7 18.16 -10.68 -8.49
CA GLU A 7 18.72 -9.47 -7.88
C GLU A 7 17.72 -8.73 -6.98
N ILE A 8 16.51 -9.28 -6.81
CA ILE A 8 15.41 -8.63 -6.10
C ILE A 8 15.10 -9.40 -4.81
N THR A 9 15.07 -8.69 -3.68
CA THR A 9 14.52 -9.19 -2.43
C THR A 9 13.16 -8.51 -2.17
N PRO A 10 12.04 -9.26 -2.15
CA PRO A 10 10.78 -8.74 -1.64
C PRO A 10 10.89 -8.41 -0.15
N VAL A 11 10.36 -7.25 0.23
CA VAL A 11 10.35 -6.75 1.59
C VAL A 11 8.91 -6.38 1.95
N ILE A 12 8.39 -6.96 3.03
CA ILE A 12 6.99 -6.80 3.44
C ILE A 12 6.95 -6.29 4.87
N LEU A 13 6.18 -5.23 5.12
CA LEU A 13 5.81 -4.83 6.48
C LEU A 13 4.47 -5.45 6.85
N THR A 14 4.37 -5.94 8.09
CA THR A 14 3.14 -6.55 8.60
C THR A 14 2.77 -6.04 9.99
N ARG A 15 1.45 -5.99 10.23
CA ARG A 15 0.86 -5.90 11.55
C ARG A 15 -0.58 -6.40 11.50
N ASP A 16 -0.85 -7.53 12.17
CA ASP A 16 -2.17 -8.17 12.18
C ASP A 16 -2.72 -8.39 10.74
N GLU A 17 -1.95 -9.14 9.93
CA GLU A 17 -2.20 -9.42 8.52
C GLU A 17 -2.55 -10.90 8.25
N GLU A 18 -3.04 -11.62 9.25
CA GLU A 18 -3.45 -13.03 9.13
C GLU A 18 -4.31 -13.31 7.89
N PRO A 19 -5.31 -12.49 7.50
CA PRO A 19 -6.14 -12.75 6.32
C PRO A 19 -5.40 -12.58 4.99
N ASN A 20 -4.24 -11.92 4.97
CA ASN A 20 -3.57 -11.46 3.76
C ASN A 20 -2.20 -12.10 3.54
N ILE A 21 -1.35 -12.18 4.58
CA ILE A 21 0.08 -12.47 4.44
C ILE A 21 0.37 -13.77 3.70
N GLY A 22 -0.39 -14.85 3.96
CA GLY A 22 -0.19 -16.13 3.30
C GLY A 22 -0.39 -16.06 1.78
N ARG A 23 -1.39 -15.30 1.32
CA ARG A 23 -1.66 -15.07 -0.10
C ARG A 23 -0.54 -14.29 -0.79
N THR A 24 -0.03 -13.26 -0.12
CA THR A 24 1.05 -12.43 -0.65
C THR A 24 2.34 -13.22 -0.75
N LEU A 25 2.70 -13.99 0.30
CA LEU A 25 3.89 -14.84 0.29
C LEU A 25 3.86 -15.93 -0.78
N ALA A 26 2.70 -16.55 -1.01
CA ALA A 26 2.54 -17.60 -2.03
C ALA A 26 2.92 -17.12 -3.45
N GLN A 27 2.74 -15.84 -3.75
CA GLN A 27 3.07 -15.25 -5.06
C GLN A 27 4.55 -14.84 -5.19
N LEU A 28 5.30 -14.93 -4.10
CA LEU A 28 6.71 -14.59 -4.02
C LEU A 28 7.63 -15.84 -3.95
N ALA A 29 7.07 -17.02 -4.23
CA ALA A 29 7.83 -18.29 -4.22
C ALA A 29 9.04 -18.30 -5.19
N TRP A 30 9.07 -17.39 -6.17
CA TRP A 30 10.19 -17.19 -7.08
C TRP A 30 11.41 -16.53 -6.43
N ALA A 31 11.24 -15.83 -5.30
CA ALA A 31 12.31 -15.10 -4.62
C ALA A 31 13.21 -16.06 -3.83
N ALA A 32 14.51 -15.83 -3.86
CA ALA A 32 15.46 -16.60 -3.07
C ALA A 32 15.31 -16.32 -1.56
N GLU A 33 15.00 -15.09 -1.20
CA GLU A 33 14.72 -14.65 0.17
C GLU A 33 13.58 -13.62 0.13
N ILE A 34 12.66 -13.71 1.09
CA ILE A 34 11.62 -12.71 1.37
C ILE A 34 11.88 -12.18 2.79
N ILE A 35 11.94 -10.87 2.95
CA ILE A 35 12.07 -10.26 4.26
C ILE A 35 10.67 -9.81 4.73
N VAL A 36 10.24 -10.32 5.87
CA VAL A 36 9.02 -9.87 6.55
C VAL A 36 9.41 -9.18 7.86
N VAL A 37 9.09 -7.88 7.98
CA VAL A 37 9.28 -7.14 9.22
C VAL A 37 7.91 -6.92 9.87
N ASP A 38 7.72 -7.55 10.99
CA ASP A 38 6.45 -7.59 11.72
C ASP A 38 6.46 -6.63 12.91
N SER A 39 5.43 -5.79 12.98
CA SER A 39 5.26 -4.79 14.03
C SER A 39 4.50 -5.38 15.24
N VAL A 40 4.98 -6.52 15.75
CA VAL A 40 4.45 -7.23 16.92
C VAL A 40 2.98 -7.59 16.74
N SER A 41 2.68 -8.37 15.70
CA SER A 41 1.34 -8.89 15.44
C SER A 41 0.85 -9.78 16.58
N THR A 42 -0.45 -9.69 16.86
CA THR A 42 -1.12 -10.45 17.93
C THR A 42 -1.99 -11.59 17.40
N ASP A 43 -2.15 -11.69 16.08
CA ASP A 43 -2.87 -12.74 15.36
C ASP A 43 -1.91 -13.81 14.78
N ALA A 44 -2.39 -14.65 13.88
CA ALA A 44 -1.59 -15.72 13.29
C ALA A 44 -0.56 -15.24 12.23
N THR A 45 -0.38 -13.93 12.00
CA THR A 45 0.56 -13.38 11.00
C THR A 45 1.96 -13.96 11.12
N ALA A 46 2.52 -13.96 12.34
CA ALA A 46 3.89 -14.43 12.59
C ALA A 46 4.06 -15.92 12.32
N SER A 47 3.09 -16.74 12.72
CA SER A 47 3.13 -18.20 12.49
C SER A 47 3.02 -18.55 11.02
N ILE A 48 2.14 -17.85 10.27
CA ILE A 48 1.97 -18.04 8.82
C ILE A 48 3.27 -17.65 8.10
N ALA A 49 3.85 -16.50 8.42
CA ALA A 49 5.06 -16.04 7.75
C ALA A 49 6.26 -16.96 8.00
N ARG A 50 6.46 -17.42 9.25
CA ARG A 50 7.55 -18.33 9.60
C ARG A 50 7.43 -19.73 9.00
N ALA A 51 6.23 -20.15 8.62
CA ALA A 51 6.01 -21.43 7.95
C ALA A 51 6.50 -21.46 6.49
N VAL A 52 6.82 -20.31 5.88
CA VAL A 52 7.27 -20.22 4.50
C VAL A 52 8.81 -20.30 4.45
N PRO A 53 9.39 -21.32 3.77
CA PRO A 53 10.82 -21.65 3.90
C PRO A 53 11.80 -20.54 3.49
N ASN A 54 11.45 -19.70 2.50
CA ASN A 54 12.29 -18.62 2.01
C ASN A 54 12.01 -17.27 2.70
N VAL A 55 11.24 -17.27 3.79
CA VAL A 55 10.96 -16.06 4.57
C VAL A 55 11.97 -15.90 5.69
N ARG A 56 12.63 -14.77 5.72
CA ARG A 56 13.34 -14.26 6.88
C ARG A 56 12.42 -13.31 7.65
N PHE A 57 11.88 -13.84 8.75
CA PHE A 57 10.95 -13.12 9.62
C PHE A 57 11.71 -12.36 10.71
N ILE A 58 11.43 -11.06 10.82
CA ILE A 58 12.02 -10.15 11.81
C ILE A 58 10.88 -9.48 12.57
N GLN A 59 10.93 -9.49 13.89
CA GLN A 59 9.99 -8.78 14.74
C GLN A 59 10.64 -7.49 15.25
N ARG A 60 9.97 -6.36 15.06
CA ARG A 60 10.45 -5.05 15.48
C ARG A 60 9.27 -4.17 15.86
N GLU A 61 9.30 -3.56 17.04
CA GLU A 61 8.30 -2.57 17.43
C GLU A 61 8.24 -1.42 16.44
N LEU A 62 7.03 -0.90 16.21
CA LEU A 62 6.79 0.17 15.27
C LEU A 62 6.97 1.52 15.94
N ASP A 63 8.03 2.24 15.59
CA ASP A 63 8.18 3.66 15.92
C ASP A 63 7.31 4.51 14.98
N ASP A 64 7.68 4.50 13.70
CA ASP A 64 6.92 5.07 12.58
C ASP A 64 7.15 4.23 11.31
N LEU A 65 6.30 4.44 10.30
CA LEU A 65 6.35 3.66 9.06
C LEU A 65 7.61 3.94 8.22
N ALA A 66 8.14 5.15 8.23
CA ALA A 66 9.33 5.48 7.44
C ALA A 66 10.58 4.82 8.04
N SER A 67 10.73 4.86 9.37
CA SER A 67 11.78 4.18 10.13
C SER A 67 11.69 2.66 9.92
N GLN A 68 10.47 2.10 9.92
CA GLN A 68 10.25 0.68 9.70
C GLN A 68 10.65 0.24 8.28
N TRP A 69 10.28 1.01 7.24
CA TRP A 69 10.70 0.75 5.87
C TRP A 69 12.20 0.89 5.69
N THR A 70 12.82 1.94 6.25
CA THR A 70 14.27 2.16 6.19
C THR A 70 15.02 0.98 6.80
N TYR A 71 14.58 0.52 7.97
CA TYR A 71 15.13 -0.69 8.59
C TYR A 71 14.91 -1.92 7.72
N ALA A 72 13.69 -2.13 7.24
CA ALA A 72 13.34 -3.33 6.49
C ALA A 72 14.16 -3.49 5.20
N ILE A 73 14.32 -2.42 4.40
CA ILE A 73 15.13 -2.47 3.18
C ILE A 73 16.63 -2.61 3.48
N SER A 74 17.12 -2.12 4.63
CA SER A 74 18.52 -2.29 5.02
C SER A 74 18.89 -3.75 5.28
N GLN A 75 17.91 -4.59 5.59
CA GLN A 75 18.11 -6.02 5.84
C GLN A 75 18.35 -6.82 4.55
N ALA A 76 18.01 -6.30 3.37
CA ALA A 76 18.23 -6.97 2.09
C ALA A 76 19.71 -6.94 1.72
N LYS A 77 20.19 -8.04 1.11
CA LYS A 77 21.56 -8.17 0.57
C LYS A 77 21.63 -7.85 -0.92
N THR A 78 20.51 -7.93 -1.61
CA THR A 78 20.40 -7.65 -3.05
C THR A 78 20.48 -6.15 -3.34
N GLN A 79 20.78 -5.81 -4.60
CA GLN A 79 20.82 -4.43 -5.05
C GLN A 79 19.41 -3.82 -5.13
N TRP A 80 18.42 -4.62 -5.45
CA TRP A 80 17.04 -4.21 -5.61
C TRP A 80 16.14 -4.80 -4.53
N VAL A 81 15.15 -4.01 -4.12
CA VAL A 81 14.11 -4.44 -3.19
C VAL A 81 12.73 -4.17 -3.80
N LEU A 82 11.84 -5.14 -3.65
CA LEU A 82 10.42 -4.98 -4.00
C LEU A 82 9.64 -4.75 -2.71
N THR A 83 9.21 -3.51 -2.47
CA THR A 83 8.49 -3.10 -1.25
C THR A 83 6.99 -3.34 -1.42
N LEU A 84 6.41 -4.14 -0.53
CA LEU A 84 5.02 -4.57 -0.60
C LEU A 84 4.33 -4.42 0.76
N ASP A 85 3.07 -3.98 0.74
CA ASP A 85 2.18 -4.17 1.87
C ASP A 85 1.66 -5.63 1.86
N ALA A 86 1.34 -6.18 3.02
CA ALA A 86 0.96 -7.59 3.16
C ALA A 86 -0.39 -7.95 2.50
N ASP A 87 -1.17 -6.95 2.10
CA ASP A 87 -2.46 -7.06 1.41
C ASP A 87 -2.36 -6.82 -0.11
N TYR A 88 -1.12 -6.78 -0.66
CA TYR A 88 -0.91 -6.71 -2.10
C TYR A 88 -0.92 -8.09 -2.74
N PHE A 89 -1.65 -8.18 -3.85
CA PHE A 89 -1.65 -9.34 -4.73
C PHE A 89 -0.86 -9.00 -6.00
N LEU A 90 0.10 -9.86 -6.35
CA LEU A 90 0.96 -9.73 -7.52
C LEU A 90 0.44 -10.64 -8.64
N PRO A 91 -0.21 -10.12 -9.69
CA PRO A 91 -0.55 -10.94 -10.85
C PRO A 91 0.71 -11.57 -11.46
N GLU A 92 0.55 -12.75 -12.06
CA GLU A 92 1.67 -13.45 -12.72
C GLU A 92 2.32 -12.59 -13.82
N ALA A 93 1.52 -11.79 -14.53
CA ALA A 93 2.02 -10.84 -15.53
C ALA A 93 2.98 -9.80 -14.90
N PHE A 94 2.66 -9.29 -13.70
CA PHE A 94 3.54 -8.38 -12.96
C PHE A 94 4.88 -9.06 -12.60
N ALA A 95 4.82 -10.31 -12.11
CA ALA A 95 6.04 -11.06 -11.79
C ALA A 95 6.89 -11.33 -13.04
N ARG A 96 6.26 -11.63 -14.19
CA ARG A 96 6.96 -11.78 -15.47
C ARG A 96 7.58 -10.47 -15.94
N GLU A 97 6.87 -9.34 -15.84
CA GLU A 97 7.41 -8.03 -16.22
C GLU A 97 8.67 -7.72 -15.42
N ILE A 98 8.62 -7.81 -14.08
CA ILE A 98 9.80 -7.48 -13.26
C ILE A 98 10.96 -8.43 -13.50
N ALA A 99 10.71 -9.71 -13.79
CA ALA A 99 11.77 -10.67 -14.11
C ALA A 99 12.48 -10.40 -15.45
N ALA A 100 11.77 -9.76 -16.39
CA ALA A 100 12.27 -9.40 -17.72
C ALA A 100 12.96 -8.03 -17.77
N LEU A 101 12.94 -7.24 -16.69
CA LEU A 101 13.56 -5.92 -16.66
C LEU A 101 15.07 -6.00 -16.89
N GLN A 102 15.58 -4.98 -17.56
CA GLN A 102 17.00 -4.69 -17.72
C GLN A 102 17.23 -3.22 -17.35
N PRO A 103 17.35 -2.91 -16.05
CA PRO A 103 17.39 -1.54 -15.58
C PRO A 103 18.62 -0.79 -16.12
N PRO A 104 18.42 0.34 -16.82
CA PRO A 104 19.53 1.23 -17.17
C PRO A 104 20.28 1.71 -15.92
N PRO A 105 21.56 2.07 -16.02
CA PRO A 105 22.38 2.47 -14.86
C PRO A 105 21.82 3.67 -14.09
N ASP A 106 21.17 4.60 -14.77
CA ASP A 106 20.55 5.81 -14.22
C ASP A 106 19.17 5.58 -13.60
N VAL A 107 18.58 4.39 -13.79
CA VAL A 107 17.28 4.04 -13.20
C VAL A 107 17.48 3.52 -11.78
N ALA A 108 16.81 4.18 -10.85
CA ALA A 108 16.87 3.86 -9.43
C ALA A 108 15.55 3.30 -8.86
N GLY A 109 14.49 3.28 -9.66
CA GLY A 109 13.22 2.71 -9.21
C GLY A 109 12.21 2.49 -10.33
N TYR A 110 11.20 1.71 -10.01
CA TYR A 110 10.01 1.50 -10.83
C TYR A 110 8.75 1.71 -10.00
N GLN A 111 7.79 2.43 -10.59
CA GLN A 111 6.49 2.66 -9.97
C GLN A 111 5.43 1.77 -10.60
N ALA A 112 4.57 1.19 -9.75
CA ALA A 112 3.41 0.44 -10.17
C ALA A 112 2.12 1.26 -9.99
N SER A 113 1.18 1.08 -10.89
CA SER A 113 -0.21 1.44 -10.70
C SER A 113 -0.94 0.34 -9.96
N PHE A 114 -2.08 0.67 -9.35
CA PHE A 114 -2.83 -0.28 -8.54
C PHE A 114 -4.25 -0.45 -9.06
N LEU A 115 -4.77 -1.67 -8.94
CA LEU A 115 -6.19 -1.96 -8.89
C LEU A 115 -6.60 -2.16 -7.44
N TYR A 116 -7.73 -1.63 -7.05
CA TYR A 116 -8.33 -1.97 -5.77
C TYR A 116 -9.25 -3.16 -5.95
N ALA A 117 -9.21 -4.12 -5.05
CA ALA A 117 -10.13 -5.25 -5.06
C ALA A 117 -10.95 -5.30 -3.76
N ILE A 118 -12.15 -5.82 -3.87
CA ILE A 118 -13.02 -6.12 -2.75
C ILE A 118 -13.31 -7.62 -2.78
N ASP A 119 -12.87 -8.34 -1.76
CA ASP A 119 -13.02 -9.78 -1.61
C ASP A 119 -12.55 -10.56 -2.88
N GLY A 120 -11.39 -10.15 -3.44
CA GLY A 120 -10.80 -10.75 -4.63
C GLY A 120 -11.39 -10.30 -5.96
N ARG A 121 -12.36 -9.37 -5.98
CA ARG A 121 -12.95 -8.81 -7.21
C ARG A 121 -12.31 -7.45 -7.51
N PRO A 122 -11.46 -7.35 -8.54
CA PRO A 122 -10.87 -6.09 -8.93
C PRO A 122 -11.93 -5.10 -9.37
N LEU A 123 -11.76 -3.85 -8.94
CA LEU A 123 -12.58 -2.72 -9.40
C LEU A 123 -11.97 -2.13 -10.67
N ARG A 124 -12.80 -1.60 -11.57
CA ARG A 124 -12.36 -0.97 -12.82
C ARG A 124 -11.59 0.33 -12.63
N ALA A 125 -11.76 0.99 -11.48
CA ALA A 125 -11.06 2.21 -11.13
C ALA A 125 -10.73 2.25 -9.63
N THR A 126 -9.80 3.12 -9.25
CA THR A 126 -9.36 3.31 -7.87
C THR A 126 -8.96 4.75 -7.63
N LEU A 127 -9.01 5.18 -6.37
CA LEU A 127 -8.39 6.42 -5.89
C LEU A 127 -6.92 6.21 -5.45
N TYR A 128 -6.41 5.00 -5.56
CA TYR A 128 -5.05 4.67 -5.17
C TYR A 128 -4.06 5.19 -6.23
N THR A 129 -3.13 6.02 -5.82
CA THR A 129 -2.13 6.60 -6.73
C THR A 129 -0.96 5.64 -6.98
N PRO A 130 -0.29 5.71 -8.16
CA PRO A 130 0.92 4.94 -8.41
C PRO A 130 1.98 5.19 -7.34
N ARG A 131 2.75 4.15 -7.01
CA ARG A 131 3.85 4.21 -6.03
C ARG A 131 5.10 3.55 -6.58
N ALA A 132 6.26 4.09 -6.25
CA ALA A 132 7.53 3.40 -6.47
C ALA A 132 7.59 2.20 -5.52
N VAL A 133 7.70 1.00 -6.11
CA VAL A 133 7.65 -0.28 -5.38
C VAL A 133 8.89 -1.11 -5.58
N LEU A 134 9.53 -1.07 -6.76
CA LEU A 134 10.79 -1.72 -7.02
C LEU A 134 11.88 -0.65 -6.98
N LEU A 135 12.81 -0.77 -6.05
CA LEU A 135 13.74 0.29 -5.68
C LEU A 135 15.18 -0.23 -5.68
N ARG A 136 16.11 0.55 -6.21
CA ARG A 136 17.52 0.37 -5.94
C ARG A 136 17.75 0.74 -4.48
N ARG A 137 18.12 -0.25 -3.66
CA ARG A 137 18.15 -0.17 -2.19
C ARG A 137 18.93 1.05 -1.66
N THR A 138 20.07 1.35 -2.28
CA THR A 138 20.95 2.46 -1.84
C THR A 138 20.48 3.84 -2.28
N ALA A 139 19.53 3.92 -3.22
CA ALA A 139 18.96 5.16 -3.74
C ALA A 139 17.60 5.50 -3.13
N ALA A 140 17.07 4.65 -2.25
CA ALA A 140 15.76 4.86 -1.64
C ALA A 140 15.87 5.36 -0.19
N SER A 141 15.10 6.37 0.16
CA SER A 141 14.93 6.86 1.51
C SER A 141 13.46 7.10 1.81
N PHE A 142 13.04 6.79 3.04
CA PHE A 142 11.65 6.94 3.46
C PHE A 142 11.51 8.11 4.43
N TYR A 143 10.37 8.80 4.35
CA TYR A 143 10.03 9.90 5.25
C TYR A 143 8.52 9.91 5.52
N MET A 144 8.11 10.53 6.62
CA MET A 144 6.70 10.69 6.96
C MET A 144 6.14 11.97 6.33
N ASP A 145 4.97 11.87 5.68
CA ASP A 145 4.15 12.99 5.22
C ASP A 145 2.75 12.87 5.88
N GLY A 146 2.62 13.48 7.05
CA GLY A 146 1.47 13.25 7.92
C GLY A 146 1.42 11.81 8.43
N HIS A 147 0.32 11.11 8.17
CA HIS A 147 0.13 9.69 8.53
C HIS A 147 0.65 8.71 7.46
N THR A 148 1.11 9.21 6.32
CA THR A 148 1.53 8.38 5.18
C THR A 148 3.05 8.42 5.05
N GLN A 149 3.66 7.25 4.93
CA GLN A 149 5.07 7.19 4.53
C GLN A 149 5.19 7.49 3.04
N ARG A 150 6.26 8.16 2.68
CA ARG A 150 6.68 8.45 1.31
C ARG A 150 8.07 7.90 1.07
N VAL A 151 8.34 7.52 -0.16
CA VAL A 151 9.69 7.18 -0.60
C VAL A 151 10.23 8.30 -1.49
N ARG A 152 11.48 8.69 -1.24
CA ARG A 152 12.28 9.50 -2.15
C ARG A 152 13.27 8.58 -2.82
N VAL A 153 13.37 8.64 -4.13
CA VAL A 153 14.30 7.87 -4.94
C VAL A 153 15.29 8.83 -5.58
N ASP A 154 16.56 8.61 -5.30
CA ASP A 154 17.65 9.39 -5.91
C ASP A 154 18.03 8.73 -7.24
N GLY A 155 17.50 9.27 -8.33
CA GLY A 155 17.63 8.78 -9.69
C GLY A 155 16.29 8.67 -10.42
N ARG A 156 16.34 8.18 -11.64
CA ARG A 156 15.18 8.09 -12.52
C ARG A 156 14.25 6.94 -12.06
N VAL A 157 12.94 7.23 -12.02
CA VAL A 157 11.89 6.25 -11.74
C VAL A 157 11.06 6.04 -13.01
N LEU A 158 10.93 4.78 -13.44
CA LEU A 158 10.14 4.41 -14.63
C LEU A 158 8.81 3.77 -14.22
N PRO A 159 7.75 3.90 -15.03
CA PRO A 159 6.51 3.17 -14.80
C PRO A 159 6.66 1.69 -15.18
N LEU A 160 5.97 0.81 -14.44
CA LEU A 160 5.65 -0.54 -14.87
C LEU A 160 4.34 -0.52 -15.64
N ASN A 161 4.18 -1.42 -16.60
CA ASN A 161 2.95 -1.57 -17.38
C ASN A 161 1.89 -2.34 -16.59
N GLU A 162 2.33 -3.37 -15.89
CA GLU A 162 1.46 -4.23 -15.09
C GLU A 162 1.09 -3.58 -13.76
N ARG A 163 -0.03 -4.01 -13.20
CA ARG A 163 -0.61 -3.43 -11.98
C ARG A 163 -0.53 -4.39 -10.82
N LEU A 164 -0.30 -3.84 -9.64
CA LEU A 164 -0.53 -4.55 -8.38
C LEU A 164 -2.02 -4.47 -7.99
N VAL A 165 -2.50 -5.47 -7.29
CA VAL A 165 -3.87 -5.46 -6.76
C VAL A 165 -3.80 -5.28 -5.24
N HIS A 166 -4.48 -4.25 -4.73
CA HIS A 166 -4.66 -4.04 -3.30
C HIS A 166 -5.99 -4.69 -2.87
N ASP A 167 -5.91 -5.80 -2.14
CA ASP A 167 -7.06 -6.62 -1.73
C ASP A 167 -7.00 -6.88 -0.21
N ASP A 168 -7.35 -5.88 0.58
CA ASP A 168 -7.40 -5.98 2.04
C ASP A 168 -8.65 -6.77 2.47
N ARG A 169 -8.45 -7.98 3.01
CA ARG A 169 -9.52 -8.88 3.45
C ARG A 169 -9.81 -8.78 4.94
N LYS A 170 -9.32 -7.77 5.59
CA LYS A 170 -9.64 -7.53 7.00
C LYS A 170 -11.12 -7.18 7.19
N PRO A 171 -11.71 -7.56 8.32
CA PRO A 171 -13.09 -7.20 8.65
C PRO A 171 -13.31 -5.68 8.62
N PHE A 172 -14.50 -5.24 8.22
CA PHE A 172 -14.86 -3.82 8.12
C PHE A 172 -14.62 -3.04 9.44
N ARG A 173 -14.76 -3.69 10.60
CA ARG A 173 -14.43 -3.08 11.89
C ARG A 173 -12.98 -2.61 11.94
N ARG A 174 -12.02 -3.43 11.47
CA ARG A 174 -10.58 -3.07 11.39
C ARG A 174 -10.35 -1.89 10.44
N PHE A 175 -11.08 -1.84 9.32
CA PHE A 175 -11.07 -0.68 8.43
C PHE A 175 -11.47 0.59 9.19
N VAL A 176 -12.60 0.59 9.91
CA VAL A 176 -13.08 1.75 10.66
C VAL A 176 -12.09 2.20 11.74
N GLU A 177 -11.51 1.25 12.49
CA GLU A 177 -10.51 1.53 13.54
C GLU A 177 -9.27 2.23 12.94
N ARG A 178 -8.77 1.73 11.80
CA ARG A 178 -7.65 2.31 11.05
C ARG A 178 -8.02 3.71 10.54
N GLN A 179 -9.21 3.87 9.95
CA GLN A 179 -9.65 5.16 9.43
C GLN A 179 -9.77 6.23 10.53
N ARG A 180 -10.26 5.89 11.72
CA ARG A 180 -10.32 6.83 12.85
C ARG A 180 -8.95 7.42 13.19
N ARG A 181 -7.90 6.61 13.17
CA ARG A 181 -6.53 7.08 13.42
C ARG A 181 -6.05 7.98 12.28
N TYR A 182 -6.15 7.52 11.03
CA TYR A 182 -5.70 8.28 9.87
C TYR A 182 -6.43 9.61 9.69
N MET A 183 -7.73 9.64 9.95
CA MET A 183 -8.53 10.85 9.79
C MET A 183 -8.26 11.91 10.87
N ARG A 184 -7.79 11.53 12.07
CA ARG A 184 -7.30 12.49 13.06
C ARG A 184 -6.04 13.22 12.55
N ASP A 185 -5.09 12.48 12.01
CA ASP A 185 -3.85 13.04 11.49
C ASP A 185 -4.11 13.92 10.26
N GLU A 186 -5.01 13.48 9.38
CA GLU A 186 -5.43 14.26 8.20
C GLU A 186 -6.17 15.54 8.62
N ALA A 187 -7.06 15.47 9.61
CA ALA A 187 -7.73 16.64 10.14
C ALA A 187 -6.73 17.65 10.72
N ALA A 188 -5.72 17.19 11.45
CA ALA A 188 -4.66 18.05 11.97
C ALA A 188 -3.86 18.73 10.83
N LYS A 189 -3.54 18.00 9.75
CA LYS A 189 -2.88 18.53 8.55
C LYS A 189 -3.72 19.61 7.87
N ILE A 190 -5.03 19.35 7.66
CA ILE A 190 -5.96 20.30 7.04
C ILE A 190 -6.09 21.58 7.88
N ARG A 191 -6.13 21.47 9.21
CA ARG A 191 -6.19 22.64 10.11
C ARG A 191 -4.95 23.52 10.01
N ARG A 192 -3.77 22.92 9.87
CA ARG A 192 -2.49 23.64 9.68
C ARG A 192 -2.36 24.28 8.28
N GLY A 193 -3.34 24.10 7.39
CA GLY A 193 -3.31 24.62 6.04
C GLY A 193 -2.30 23.95 5.11
N GLN A 194 -1.73 22.81 5.51
CA GLN A 194 -0.70 22.10 4.75
C GLN A 194 -1.32 21.22 3.66
N GLY A 195 -0.77 21.29 2.43
CA GLY A 195 -1.11 20.37 1.34
C GLY A 195 -2.55 20.50 0.79
N LEU A 196 -3.11 21.71 0.79
CA LEU A 196 -4.47 21.97 0.28
C LEU A 196 -4.50 21.99 -1.26
N ASN A 197 -4.52 20.80 -1.86
CA ASN A 197 -4.98 20.59 -3.21
C ASN A 197 -6.53 20.72 -3.30
N PHE A 198 -7.09 20.65 -4.51
CA PHE A 198 -8.55 20.76 -4.71
C PHE A 198 -9.38 19.80 -3.83
N PRO A 199 -9.05 18.48 -3.71
CA PRO A 199 -9.72 17.59 -2.76
C PRO A 199 -9.63 18.06 -1.30
N GLY A 200 -8.49 18.59 -0.85
CA GLY A 200 -8.33 19.12 0.50
C GLY A 200 -9.19 20.36 0.77
N ARG A 201 -9.40 21.20 -0.25
CA ARG A 201 -10.34 22.34 -0.15
C ARG A 201 -11.78 21.88 -0.05
N LEU A 202 -12.17 20.85 -0.82
CA LEU A 202 -13.52 20.28 -0.78
C LEU A 202 -13.81 19.65 0.59
N ARG A 203 -12.82 19.01 1.22
CA ARG A 203 -12.93 18.44 2.58
C ARG A 203 -13.20 19.50 3.67
N LYS A 204 -12.81 20.76 3.45
CA LYS A 204 -13.23 21.86 4.35
C LYS A 204 -14.74 22.08 4.35
N LEU A 205 -15.45 21.69 3.29
CA LEU A 205 -16.91 21.69 3.20
C LEU A 205 -17.55 20.49 3.94
N ARG A 206 -16.95 20.01 4.96
CA ARG A 206 -17.28 18.98 5.95
C ARG A 206 -18.49 18.08 5.64
N VAL A 207 -19.64 18.65 5.27
CA VAL A 207 -20.89 17.93 4.96
C VAL A 207 -20.92 17.45 3.51
N VAL A 208 -20.34 18.21 2.57
CA VAL A 208 -20.42 17.93 1.13
C VAL A 208 -19.46 16.82 0.71
N ALA A 209 -18.27 16.75 1.33
CA ALA A 209 -17.21 15.82 0.95
C ALA A 209 -17.64 14.33 0.95
N PRO A 210 -18.38 13.82 1.95
CA PRO A 210 -18.85 12.43 1.94
C PRO A 210 -19.74 12.09 0.74
N PHE A 211 -20.62 12.99 0.32
CA PHE A 211 -21.49 12.77 -0.83
C PHE A 211 -20.73 12.93 -2.15
N ALA A 212 -19.81 13.89 -2.21
CA ALA A 212 -18.96 14.10 -3.37
C ALA A 212 -18.10 12.88 -3.68
N VAL A 213 -17.54 12.20 -2.67
CA VAL A 213 -16.74 10.99 -2.89
C VAL A 213 -17.59 9.83 -3.38
N VAL A 214 -18.84 9.68 -2.93
CA VAL A 214 -19.78 8.68 -3.44
C VAL A 214 -20.10 8.94 -4.91
N PHE A 215 -20.43 10.19 -5.26
CA PHE A 215 -20.67 10.58 -6.66
C PHE A 215 -19.43 10.33 -7.52
N GLN A 216 -18.25 10.74 -7.06
CA GLN A 216 -16.99 10.52 -7.77
C GLN A 216 -16.75 9.03 -8.03
N THR A 217 -16.91 8.18 -7.01
CA THR A 217 -16.62 6.75 -7.12
C THR A 217 -17.68 6.02 -7.94
N LEU A 218 -18.96 6.19 -7.65
CA LEU A 218 -20.01 5.42 -8.33
C LEU A 218 -20.29 5.92 -9.74
N VAL A 219 -20.28 7.24 -9.97
CA VAL A 219 -20.68 7.83 -11.24
C VAL A 219 -19.46 8.13 -12.12
N MET A 220 -18.54 8.99 -11.65
CA MET A 220 -17.41 9.42 -12.48
C MET A 220 -16.44 8.28 -12.76
N GLN A 221 -16.14 7.44 -11.76
CA GLN A 221 -15.29 6.24 -11.91
C GLN A 221 -16.08 5.01 -12.36
N ARG A 222 -17.41 5.14 -12.52
CA ARG A 222 -18.31 4.09 -13.02
C ARG A 222 -18.29 2.80 -12.16
N LEU A 223 -17.96 2.88 -10.87
CA LEU A 223 -17.92 1.71 -9.99
C LEU A 223 -19.30 1.12 -9.71
N ILE A 224 -20.38 1.82 -10.06
CA ILE A 224 -21.74 1.26 -10.03
C ILE A 224 -21.84 -0.01 -10.89
N PHE A 225 -21.05 -0.13 -11.95
CA PHE A 225 -21.02 -1.29 -12.83
C PHE A 225 -20.17 -2.46 -12.27
N ASP A 226 -19.46 -2.26 -11.14
CA ASP A 226 -18.78 -3.33 -10.42
C ASP A 226 -19.69 -3.99 -9.36
N GLY A 227 -20.99 -3.64 -9.38
CA GLY A 227 -22.03 -4.25 -8.56
C GLY A 227 -21.73 -4.09 -7.05
N ARG A 228 -21.87 -5.19 -6.30
CA ARG A 228 -21.70 -5.17 -4.83
C ARG A 228 -20.31 -4.71 -4.39
N ALA A 229 -19.26 -5.03 -5.14
CA ALA A 229 -17.89 -4.63 -4.82
C ALA A 229 -17.71 -3.11 -4.96
N GLY A 230 -18.22 -2.51 -6.04
CA GLY A 230 -18.20 -1.06 -6.25
C GLY A 230 -19.02 -0.30 -5.20
N LEU A 231 -20.20 -0.81 -4.84
CA LEU A 231 -21.04 -0.22 -3.78
C LEU A 231 -20.33 -0.29 -2.41
N ARG A 232 -19.70 -1.42 -2.07
CA ARG A 232 -18.94 -1.57 -0.82
C ARG A 232 -17.76 -0.60 -0.79
N TYR A 233 -17.01 -0.45 -1.87
CA TYR A 233 -15.92 0.51 -1.94
C TYR A 233 -16.41 1.95 -1.74
N ALA A 234 -17.48 2.36 -2.43
CA ALA A 234 -18.07 3.69 -2.26
C ALA A 234 -18.53 3.93 -0.82
N TRP A 235 -19.12 2.92 -0.18
CA TRP A 235 -19.50 2.97 1.23
C TRP A 235 -18.29 3.15 2.16
N GLU A 236 -17.21 2.41 1.94
CA GLU A 236 -15.97 2.57 2.71
C GLU A 236 -15.40 3.98 2.58
N ARG A 237 -15.42 4.56 1.36
CA ARG A 237 -14.99 5.95 1.14
C ARG A 237 -15.91 6.95 1.83
N PHE A 238 -17.21 6.74 1.77
CA PHE A 238 -18.19 7.56 2.48
C PHE A 238 -17.93 7.56 3.98
N VAL A 239 -17.77 6.39 4.58
CA VAL A 239 -17.50 6.25 6.02
C VAL A 239 -16.18 6.94 6.40
N ALA A 240 -15.14 6.82 5.59
CA ALA A 240 -13.87 7.51 5.83
C ALA A 240 -14.03 9.04 5.83
N GLU A 241 -14.78 9.61 4.87
CA GLU A 241 -15.03 11.06 4.82
C GLU A 241 -15.96 11.53 5.95
N ILE A 242 -16.93 10.70 6.40
CA ILE A 242 -17.73 11.02 7.60
C ILE A 242 -16.85 11.08 8.85
N ILE A 243 -15.93 10.13 9.02
CA ILE A 243 -14.99 10.15 10.16
C ILE A 243 -14.14 11.42 10.11
N LEU A 244 -13.58 11.78 8.94
CA LEU A 244 -12.80 13.00 8.76
C LEU A 244 -13.63 14.26 9.09
N SER A 245 -14.86 14.34 8.57
CA SER A 245 -15.77 15.45 8.83
C SER A 245 -16.03 15.62 10.34
N ARG A 246 -16.27 14.51 11.04
CA ARG A 246 -16.45 14.54 12.52
C ARG A 246 -15.20 15.04 13.24
N GLU A 247 -14.01 14.59 12.82
CA GLU A 247 -12.75 15.07 13.42
C GLU A 247 -12.54 16.58 13.14
N LEU A 248 -12.93 17.08 11.96
CA LEU A 248 -12.87 18.49 11.62
C LEU A 248 -13.90 19.35 12.40
N PHE A 249 -14.99 18.76 12.92
CA PHE A 249 -15.97 19.45 13.78
C PHE A 249 -15.56 19.49 15.26
N ARG A 250 -14.66 18.61 15.69
CA ARG A 250 -14.21 18.51 17.09
C ARG A 250 -13.15 19.55 17.48
N SER A 251 -12.93 20.56 16.66
CA SER A 251 -11.97 21.66 16.91
C SER A 251 -12.48 22.67 17.90
#